data_5b5539646d93e250b693079089c44048
#
_entry.id   5b5539646d93e250b693079089c44048
#
_cell.length_a   1.000
_cell.length_b   1.000
_cell.length_c   1.000
_cell.angle_alpha   90.00
_cell.angle_beta   90.00
_cell.angle_gamma   90.00
#
_symmetry.space_group_name_H-M   'P 1'
#
loop_
_entity.id
_entity.type
_entity.pdbx_description
1 polymer ?
#
loop_
_entity_poly.entity_id
_entity_poly.type
_entity_poly.pdbx_seq_one_letter_code
_entity_poly.pdbx_strand_id
1 'polypeptide(L)'
;FGKKKILVVLDFQPLFRDPEYLEKYIEPMRTLRDKYNELAQDLPMKFYDANQYFSPYLLFAKTDAETVVNRLFPAYQEYIELYWQLLEKAEPLTHPEARERIIKAQKDYDQYSVERDPASGLFSSYFGHEWSEKFLHEFLFEDAVPVVVPAID
;
A
#
# COMPACT_ATOMS: atom_id res chain seq x y z
N PHE A 1 -17.67 1.43 -5.91
CA PHE A 1 -19.05 0.91 -6.04
C PHE A 1 -19.55 0.88 -7.49
N GLY A 2 -18.70 0.41 -8.42
CA GLY A 2 -19.13 0.16 -9.80
C GLY A 2 -19.98 -1.08 -9.86
N LYS A 3 -21.18 -1.00 -10.40
CA LYS A 3 -22.19 -2.08 -10.46
C LYS A 3 -21.72 -3.37 -11.16
N LYS A 4 -20.52 -3.43 -11.74
CA LYS A 4 -20.05 -4.59 -12.51
C LYS A 4 -18.55 -4.91 -12.41
N LYS A 5 -17.71 -4.02 -11.86
CA LYS A 5 -16.28 -4.30 -11.75
C LYS A 5 -15.71 -3.82 -10.41
N ILE A 6 -14.88 -4.66 -9.82
CA ILE A 6 -14.21 -4.45 -8.54
C ILE A 6 -12.74 -4.17 -8.84
N LEU A 7 -12.20 -3.10 -8.28
CA LEU A 7 -10.77 -2.82 -8.33
C LEU A 7 -10.09 -3.63 -7.23
N VAL A 8 -9.05 -4.35 -7.61
CA VAL A 8 -8.23 -5.18 -6.73
C VAL A 8 -6.84 -4.59 -6.66
N VAL A 9 -6.33 -4.48 -5.44
CA VAL A 9 -4.93 -4.15 -5.14
C VAL A 9 -4.47 -5.10 -4.04
N LEU A 10 -3.42 -5.88 -4.30
CA LEU A 10 -2.81 -6.77 -3.31
C LEU A 10 -1.30 -6.76 -3.52
N ASP A 11 -0.54 -6.32 -2.51
CA ASP A 11 0.89 -6.14 -2.59
C ASP A 11 1.54 -6.16 -1.20
N PHE A 12 2.85 -6.45 -1.15
CA PHE A 12 3.73 -6.05 -0.06
C PHE A 12 4.51 -4.84 -0.53
N GLN A 13 4.14 -3.69 -0.02
CA GLN A 13 4.81 -2.44 -0.39
C GLN A 13 6.23 -2.44 0.20
N PRO A 14 7.27 -2.39 -0.65
CA PRO A 14 8.64 -2.43 -0.16
C PRO A 14 9.00 -1.13 0.54
N LEU A 15 9.43 -1.24 1.80
CA LEU A 15 9.91 -0.10 2.58
C LEU A 15 11.22 0.47 2.00
N PHE A 16 12.04 -0.40 1.39
CA PHE A 16 13.31 -0.05 0.76
C PHE A 16 13.43 -0.63 -0.64
N ARG A 17 14.30 -0.01 -1.46
CA ARG A 17 14.54 -0.41 -2.86
C ARG A 17 15.93 -0.98 -3.09
N ASP A 18 16.74 -1.17 -2.03
CA ASP A 18 18.02 -1.82 -2.18
C ASP A 18 17.86 -3.31 -2.55
N PRO A 19 18.79 -3.86 -3.36
CA PRO A 19 18.67 -5.23 -3.90
C PRO A 19 18.56 -6.31 -2.82
N GLU A 20 19.30 -6.17 -1.73
CA GLU A 20 19.29 -7.14 -0.64
C GLU A 20 17.91 -7.19 0.06
N TYR A 21 17.32 -6.02 0.31
CA TYR A 21 15.97 -5.95 0.87
C TYR A 21 14.93 -6.55 -0.07
N LEU A 22 15.00 -6.22 -1.35
CA LEU A 22 14.05 -6.74 -2.34
C LEU A 22 14.19 -8.26 -2.51
N GLU A 23 15.39 -8.79 -2.55
CA GLU A 23 15.63 -10.24 -2.63
C GLU A 23 15.06 -10.97 -1.40
N LYS A 24 15.28 -10.43 -0.21
CA LYS A 24 14.85 -11.06 1.04
C LYS A 24 13.34 -11.02 1.26
N TYR A 25 12.68 -9.87 1.01
CA TYR A 25 11.31 -9.63 1.44
C TYR A 25 10.30 -9.55 0.32
N ILE A 26 10.73 -9.24 -0.90
CA ILE A 26 9.83 -8.99 -2.04
C ILE A 26 9.91 -10.11 -3.08
N GLU A 27 11.10 -10.61 -3.36
CA GLU A 27 11.29 -11.71 -4.33
C GLU A 27 10.45 -12.97 -4.02
N PRO A 28 10.22 -13.36 -2.76
CA PRO A 28 9.33 -14.49 -2.44
C PRO A 28 7.88 -14.36 -2.97
N MET A 29 7.42 -13.14 -3.27
CA MET A 29 6.09 -12.91 -3.85
C MET A 29 5.99 -13.34 -5.32
N ARG A 30 7.11 -13.49 -6.04
CA ARG A 30 7.12 -13.85 -7.47
C ARG A 30 6.25 -15.05 -7.77
N THR A 31 6.39 -16.12 -7.00
CA THR A 31 5.64 -17.36 -7.19
C THR A 31 4.13 -17.16 -7.07
N LEU A 32 3.70 -16.32 -6.11
CA LEU A 32 2.29 -16.00 -5.92
C LEU A 32 1.78 -15.11 -7.06
N ARG A 33 2.55 -14.12 -7.45
CA ARG A 33 2.21 -13.27 -8.59
C ARG A 33 2.02 -14.08 -9.87
N ASP A 34 2.91 -15.06 -10.13
CA ASP A 34 2.83 -15.91 -11.31
C ASP A 34 1.64 -16.88 -11.24
N LYS A 35 1.34 -17.40 -10.06
CA LYS A 35 0.15 -18.26 -9.80
C LYS A 35 -1.17 -17.52 -10.03
N TYR A 36 -1.22 -16.23 -9.73
CA TYR A 36 -2.41 -15.38 -9.82
C TYR A 36 -2.26 -14.30 -10.89
N ASN A 37 -1.59 -14.63 -12.00
CA ASN A 37 -1.21 -13.68 -13.04
C ASN A 37 -2.39 -12.95 -13.70
N GLU A 38 -3.58 -13.54 -13.71
CA GLU A 38 -4.82 -12.91 -14.18
C GLU A 38 -5.25 -11.70 -13.34
N LEU A 39 -4.75 -11.60 -12.10
CA LEU A 39 -4.93 -10.45 -11.22
C LEU A 39 -3.79 -9.41 -11.36
N ALA A 40 -2.80 -9.64 -12.21
CA ALA A 40 -1.69 -8.74 -12.49
C ALA A 40 -1.87 -8.07 -13.87
N GLN A 41 -2.89 -7.21 -13.99
CA GLN A 41 -3.23 -6.55 -15.24
C GLN A 41 -2.41 -5.26 -15.43
N ASP A 42 -2.05 -4.95 -16.67
CA ASP A 42 -1.41 -3.67 -17.02
C ASP A 42 -2.48 -2.56 -17.07
N LEU A 43 -2.79 -2.02 -15.90
CA LEU A 43 -3.75 -0.94 -15.73
C LEU A 43 -3.05 0.32 -15.24
N PRO A 44 -3.42 1.50 -15.76
CA PRO A 44 -2.83 2.75 -15.28
C PRO A 44 -3.28 3.04 -13.84
N MET A 45 -2.32 3.30 -12.97
CA MET A 45 -2.57 3.89 -11.66
C MET A 45 -2.77 5.40 -11.80
N LYS A 46 -3.90 5.91 -11.29
CA LYS A 46 -4.26 7.33 -11.49
C LYS A 46 -3.66 8.25 -10.43
N PHE A 47 -3.45 7.75 -9.23
CA PHE A 47 -3.10 8.58 -8.06
C PHE A 47 -1.69 8.31 -7.55
N TYR A 48 -1.18 7.11 -7.77
CA TYR A 48 0.10 6.65 -7.25
C TYR A 48 1.08 6.33 -8.36
N ASP A 49 2.37 6.60 -8.13
CA ASP A 49 3.44 6.08 -8.97
C ASP A 49 3.72 4.62 -8.59
N ALA A 50 3.40 3.70 -9.51
CA ALA A 50 3.62 2.28 -9.30
C ALA A 50 5.08 1.92 -9.00
N ASN A 51 6.05 2.71 -9.50
CA ASN A 51 7.47 2.44 -9.30
C ASN A 51 8.00 2.96 -7.96
N GLN A 52 7.25 3.79 -7.25
CA GLN A 52 7.72 4.41 -6.02
C GLN A 52 7.52 3.52 -4.80
N TYR A 53 6.31 3.02 -4.57
CA TYR A 53 5.99 2.26 -3.35
C TYR A 53 5.46 0.86 -3.59
N PHE A 54 5.01 0.53 -4.81
CA PHE A 54 4.54 -0.82 -5.10
C PHE A 54 5.68 -1.77 -5.47
N SER A 55 5.48 -3.06 -5.22
CA SER A 55 6.42 -4.09 -5.61
C SER A 55 6.31 -4.41 -7.11
N PRO A 56 7.33 -5.05 -7.72
CA PRO A 56 7.22 -5.58 -9.08
C PRO A 56 6.24 -6.76 -9.18
N TYR A 57 5.75 -7.27 -8.06
CA TYR A 57 4.85 -8.42 -7.96
C TYR A 57 3.42 -8.03 -7.53
N LEU A 58 3.09 -6.76 -7.62
CA LEU A 58 1.76 -6.23 -7.38
C LEU A 58 0.69 -6.99 -8.18
N LEU A 59 -0.38 -7.40 -7.51
CA LEU A 59 -1.63 -7.80 -8.16
C LEU A 59 -2.55 -6.57 -8.23
N PHE A 60 -2.78 -6.10 -9.45
CA PHE A 60 -3.62 -4.93 -9.71
C PHE A 60 -4.57 -5.24 -10.87
N ALA A 61 -5.86 -5.33 -10.58
CA ALA A 61 -6.84 -5.79 -11.56
C ALA A 61 -8.20 -5.10 -11.43
N LYS A 62 -8.94 -5.08 -12.53
CA LYS A 62 -10.38 -4.87 -12.53
C LYS A 62 -11.08 -6.17 -12.85
N THR A 63 -11.88 -6.68 -11.91
CA THR A 63 -12.50 -7.98 -12.00
C THR A 63 -13.97 -7.96 -11.54
N ASP A 64 -14.59 -9.13 -11.47
CA ASP A 64 -15.96 -9.34 -10.99
C ASP A 64 -15.99 -10.08 -9.65
N ALA A 65 -17.18 -10.24 -9.09
CA ALA A 65 -17.37 -10.88 -7.79
C ALA A 65 -16.99 -12.36 -7.78
N GLU A 66 -17.16 -13.08 -8.89
CA GLU A 66 -16.79 -14.49 -9.01
C GLU A 66 -15.27 -14.65 -8.93
N THR A 67 -14.52 -13.85 -9.66
CA THR A 67 -13.05 -13.82 -9.59
C THR A 67 -12.54 -13.40 -8.21
N VAL A 68 -13.22 -12.47 -7.54
CA VAL A 68 -12.87 -12.08 -6.17
C VAL A 68 -12.96 -13.28 -5.23
N VAL A 69 -14.04 -14.03 -5.28
CA VAL A 69 -14.24 -15.20 -4.40
C VAL A 69 -13.28 -16.33 -4.76
N ASN A 70 -13.13 -16.64 -6.05
CA ASN A 70 -12.45 -17.86 -6.48
C ASN A 70 -10.93 -17.66 -6.69
N ARG A 71 -10.47 -16.42 -6.82
CA ARG A 71 -9.06 -16.14 -7.14
C ARG A 71 -8.43 -15.15 -6.18
N LEU A 72 -9.05 -13.98 -5.95
CA LEU A 72 -8.47 -12.98 -5.06
C LEU A 72 -8.45 -13.46 -3.60
N PHE A 73 -9.52 -14.06 -3.11
CA PHE A 73 -9.56 -14.52 -1.72
C PHE A 73 -8.52 -15.62 -1.43
N PRO A 74 -8.34 -16.65 -2.25
CA PRO A 74 -7.21 -17.58 -2.12
C PRO A 74 -5.85 -16.89 -2.23
N ALA A 75 -5.67 -15.96 -3.16
CA ALA A 75 -4.43 -15.19 -3.27
C ALA A 75 -4.12 -14.43 -1.97
N TYR A 76 -5.11 -13.73 -1.42
CA TYR A 76 -4.97 -12.99 -0.16
C TYR A 76 -4.55 -13.92 1.00
N GLN A 77 -5.13 -15.10 1.11
CA GLN A 77 -4.75 -16.07 2.14
C GLN A 77 -3.28 -16.50 2.00
N GLU A 78 -2.84 -16.83 0.78
CA GLU A 78 -1.44 -17.21 0.53
C GLU A 78 -0.46 -16.04 0.73
N TYR A 79 -0.86 -14.80 0.44
CA TYR A 79 -0.05 -13.62 0.77
C TYR A 79 0.10 -13.44 2.29
N ILE A 80 -0.97 -13.66 3.06
CA ILE A 80 -0.90 -13.62 4.53
C ILE A 80 -0.01 -14.74 5.07
N GLU A 81 -0.08 -15.95 4.53
CA GLU A 81 0.81 -17.06 4.91
C GLU A 81 2.27 -16.72 4.61
N LEU A 82 2.56 -16.17 3.44
CA LEU A 82 3.91 -15.70 3.09
C LEU A 82 4.39 -14.61 4.04
N TYR A 83 3.52 -13.63 4.37
CA TYR A 83 3.85 -12.59 5.33
C TYR A 83 4.26 -13.16 6.69
N TRP A 84 3.50 -14.12 7.23
CA TRP A 84 3.84 -14.78 8.48
C TRP A 84 5.16 -15.52 8.42
N GLN A 85 5.43 -16.23 7.32
CA GLN A 85 6.72 -16.93 7.13
C GLN A 85 7.90 -15.95 7.09
N LEU A 86 7.73 -14.79 6.47
CA LEU A 86 8.76 -13.75 6.45
C LEU A 86 8.96 -13.14 7.83
N LEU A 87 7.87 -12.88 8.56
CA LEU A 87 7.90 -12.31 9.91
C LEU A 87 8.61 -13.27 10.90
N GLU A 88 8.29 -14.56 10.85
CA GLU A 88 8.91 -15.59 11.71
C GLU A 88 10.43 -15.72 11.49
N LYS A 89 10.89 -15.45 10.26
CA LYS A 89 12.32 -15.47 9.90
C LYS A 89 13.01 -14.12 10.09
N ALA A 90 12.25 -13.07 10.37
CA ALA A 90 12.82 -11.74 10.55
C ALA A 90 13.59 -11.63 11.86
N GLU A 91 14.78 -11.06 11.80
CA GLU A 91 15.57 -10.75 12.96
C GLU A 91 15.29 -9.31 13.43
N PRO A 92 15.14 -9.09 14.76
CA PRO A 92 14.95 -7.75 15.29
C PRO A 92 16.11 -6.83 14.94
N LEU A 93 15.82 -5.65 14.42
CA LEU A 93 16.83 -4.63 14.17
C LEU A 93 17.20 -3.93 15.47
N THR A 94 18.42 -4.15 15.94
CA THR A 94 18.93 -3.61 17.21
C THR A 94 19.70 -2.29 17.05
N HIS A 95 20.15 -1.97 15.84
CA HIS A 95 20.94 -0.77 15.58
C HIS A 95 20.05 0.49 15.48
N PRO A 96 20.36 1.56 16.23
CA PRO A 96 19.57 2.83 16.18
C PRO A 96 19.43 3.40 14.77
N GLU A 97 20.51 3.40 13.98
CA GLU A 97 20.52 3.89 12.60
C GLU A 97 19.53 3.15 11.68
N ALA A 98 19.41 1.83 11.84
CA ALA A 98 18.45 1.04 11.08
C ALA A 98 17.02 1.42 11.45
N ARG A 99 16.76 1.66 12.74
CA ARG A 99 15.44 2.12 13.23
C ARG A 99 15.09 3.50 12.68
N GLU A 100 16.04 4.44 12.71
CA GLU A 100 15.84 5.78 12.16
C GLU A 100 15.53 5.75 10.66
N ARG A 101 16.23 4.88 9.91
CA ARG A 101 15.97 4.66 8.48
C ARG A 101 14.55 4.15 8.23
N ILE A 102 14.05 3.22 9.05
CA ILE A 102 12.68 2.68 8.96
C ILE A 102 11.67 3.80 9.24
N ILE A 103 11.82 4.51 10.36
CA ILE A 103 10.91 5.59 10.75
C ILE A 103 10.85 6.65 9.65
N LYS A 104 12.01 7.03 9.09
CA LYS A 104 12.03 7.97 7.98
C LYS A 104 11.27 7.45 6.77
N ALA A 105 11.47 6.20 6.37
CA ALA A 105 10.80 5.61 5.21
C ALA A 105 9.28 5.49 5.41
N GLN A 106 8.81 5.20 6.63
CA GLN A 106 7.39 5.21 6.99
C GLN A 106 6.79 6.61 6.88
N LYS A 107 7.47 7.62 7.42
CA LYS A 107 7.04 9.02 7.28
C LYS A 107 6.99 9.50 5.83
N ASP A 108 8.00 9.15 5.04
CA ASP A 108 8.02 9.47 3.60
C ASP A 108 6.83 8.81 2.86
N TYR A 109 6.47 7.57 3.23
CA TYR A 109 5.30 6.86 2.70
C TYR A 109 3.98 7.52 3.13
N ASP A 110 3.82 7.85 4.40
CA ASP A 110 2.62 8.48 4.93
C ASP A 110 2.40 9.87 4.29
N GLN A 111 3.46 10.66 4.18
CA GLN A 111 3.40 11.97 3.52
C GLN A 111 3.01 11.84 2.04
N TYR A 112 3.61 10.88 1.33
CA TYR A 112 3.26 10.60 -0.07
C TYR A 112 1.80 10.17 -0.22
N SER A 113 1.32 9.33 0.70
CA SER A 113 -0.02 8.76 0.66
C SER A 113 -1.09 9.80 0.95
N VAL A 114 -0.92 10.61 2.01
CA VAL A 114 -1.91 11.65 2.36
C VAL A 114 -2.10 12.69 1.25
N GLU A 115 -1.02 13.06 0.56
CA GLU A 115 -1.07 14.02 -0.55
C GLU A 115 -1.84 13.49 -1.77
N ARG A 116 -1.95 12.18 -1.93
CA ARG A 116 -2.48 11.51 -3.14
C ARG A 116 -3.74 10.69 -2.90
N ASP A 117 -4.16 10.54 -1.64
CA ASP A 117 -5.30 9.70 -1.31
C ASP A 117 -6.60 10.30 -1.86
N PRO A 118 -7.25 9.63 -2.83
CA PRO A 118 -8.53 10.10 -3.37
C PRO A 118 -9.65 10.09 -2.33
N ALA A 119 -9.48 9.40 -1.20
CA ALA A 119 -10.46 9.37 -0.13
C ALA A 119 -10.56 10.70 0.61
N SER A 120 -9.53 11.55 0.60
CA SER A 120 -9.55 12.89 1.20
C SER A 120 -10.75 13.72 0.70
N GLY A 121 -10.93 13.81 -0.62
CA GLY A 121 -12.09 14.51 -1.21
C GLY A 121 -13.43 13.88 -0.85
N LEU A 122 -13.48 12.55 -0.77
CA LEU A 122 -14.69 11.82 -0.37
C LEU A 122 -15.04 12.09 1.10
N PHE A 123 -14.08 11.97 2.00
CA PHE A 123 -14.27 12.24 3.42
C PHE A 123 -14.67 13.70 3.68
N SER A 124 -14.03 14.65 3.02
CA SER A 124 -14.39 16.07 3.10
C SER A 124 -15.84 16.33 2.66
N SER A 125 -16.30 15.63 1.63
CA SER A 125 -17.68 15.73 1.13
C SER A 125 -18.72 15.16 2.10
N TYR A 126 -18.41 14.07 2.83
CA TYR A 126 -19.35 13.41 3.73
C TYR A 126 -19.29 13.94 5.17
N PHE A 127 -18.11 14.29 5.65
CA PHE A 127 -17.87 14.58 7.08
C PHE A 127 -17.36 15.99 7.34
N GLY A 128 -17.08 16.76 6.28
CA GLY A 128 -16.49 18.09 6.36
C GLY A 128 -14.97 18.06 6.34
N HIS A 129 -14.36 19.19 5.94
CA HIS A 129 -12.92 19.32 5.73
C HIS A 129 -12.12 19.11 7.04
N GLU A 130 -12.53 19.77 8.11
CA GLU A 130 -11.83 19.67 9.42
C GLU A 130 -11.76 18.23 9.95
N TRP A 131 -12.87 17.50 9.88
CA TRP A 131 -12.89 16.10 10.27
C TRP A 131 -12.03 15.23 9.37
N SER A 132 -12.07 15.48 8.05
CA SER A 132 -11.28 14.74 7.06
C SER A 132 -9.78 14.90 7.30
N GLU A 133 -9.30 16.12 7.50
CA GLU A 133 -7.90 16.42 7.80
C GLU A 133 -7.45 15.72 9.09
N LYS A 134 -8.26 15.83 10.13
CA LYS A 134 -7.98 15.16 11.40
C LYS A 134 -7.89 13.65 11.24
N PHE A 135 -8.83 13.04 10.55
CA PHE A 135 -8.86 11.59 10.34
C PHE A 135 -7.66 11.10 9.50
N LEU A 136 -7.30 11.83 8.45
CA LEU A 136 -6.16 11.49 7.61
C LEU A 136 -4.83 11.56 8.38
N HIS A 137 -4.62 12.61 9.17
CA HIS A 137 -3.35 12.85 9.85
C HIS A 137 -3.22 12.20 11.23
N GLU A 138 -4.32 11.97 11.94
CA GLU A 138 -4.29 11.39 13.29
C GLU A 138 -4.58 9.88 13.31
N PHE A 139 -5.14 9.33 12.22
CA PHE A 139 -5.56 7.94 12.19
C PHE A 139 -5.03 7.14 10.99
N LEU A 140 -5.14 7.65 9.76
CA LEU A 140 -4.71 6.89 8.58
C LEU A 140 -3.21 7.03 8.31
N PHE A 141 -2.66 8.22 8.46
CA PHE A 141 -1.28 8.56 8.13
C PHE A 141 -0.69 9.42 9.26
N GLU A 142 -0.59 8.82 10.44
CA GLU A 142 -0.20 9.52 11.68
C GLU A 142 1.22 10.11 11.65
N ASP A 143 2.08 9.58 10.79
CA ASP A 143 3.44 10.07 10.60
C ASP A 143 3.56 11.19 9.54
N ALA A 144 2.47 11.51 8.81
CA ALA A 144 2.45 12.60 7.85
C ALA A 144 2.40 13.98 8.55
N VAL A 145 3.17 14.92 8.01
CA VAL A 145 3.15 16.30 8.51
C VAL A 145 1.91 17.03 7.98
N PRO A 146 1.07 17.63 8.85
CA PRO A 146 -0.08 18.40 8.39
C PRO A 146 0.32 19.52 7.43
N VAL A 147 -0.41 19.64 6.33
CA VAL A 147 -0.21 20.75 5.39
C VAL A 147 -0.72 22.03 6.05
N VAL A 148 0.21 22.90 6.44
CA VAL A 148 -0.14 24.25 6.93
C VAL A 148 -0.59 25.06 5.72
N VAL A 149 -1.91 25.12 5.49
CA VAL A 149 -2.49 26.04 4.50
C VAL A 149 -2.34 27.46 5.09
N PRO A 150 -1.58 28.37 4.44
CA PRO A 150 -1.53 29.75 4.91
C PRO A 150 -2.95 30.34 4.88
N ALA A 151 -3.35 30.98 5.98
CA ALA A 151 -4.61 31.71 6.01
C ALA A 151 -4.60 32.73 4.87
N ILE A 152 -5.60 32.64 3.99
CA ILE A 152 -5.81 33.67 2.95
C ILE A 152 -6.49 34.82 3.69
N ASP A 153 -5.73 35.92 3.91
CA ASP A 153 -6.25 37.19 4.42
C ASP A 153 -7.22 37.84 3.40
#